data_eeca552a18ccdf97400e65092c66e2d6
#
_entry.id   eeca552a18ccdf97400e65092c66e2d6
#
_cell.length_a   1.000
_cell.length_b   1.000
_cell.length_c   1.000
_cell.angle_alpha   90.00
_cell.angle_beta   90.00
_cell.angle_gamma   90.00
#
_symmetry.space_group_name_H-M   'P 1'
#
loop_
_entity.id
_entity.type
_entity.pdbx_description
1 polymer ?
#
loop_
_entity_poly.entity_id
_entity_poly.type
_entity_poly.pdbx_seq_one_letter_code
_entity_poly.pdbx_strand_id
1 'polypeptide(L)'
;MNPECGLRELKRRRTRRSIEDAAITLIADRGYDDVTVEDICAEAEVSRRTFFNYFSSKDHAIFGRGMLFFGYEEAAEFAATAGNDPLGALLRIVERGIVKPSTEDDDLPDRAERHRRLRRLRREIIHATPHMLTASMTSQATTLRNMRTATADDLAAHPEVRRAPELSNDEEAALITALIRESVWFAASKDSLGIDGNPVRDALTTIIDYSKELEW
;
A
#
# COMPACT_ATOMS: atom_id res chain seq x y z
N MET A 1 2.08 28.59 12.33
CA MET A 1 2.74 27.33 11.95
C MET A 1 4.23 27.55 12.15
N ASN A 2 4.88 26.77 13.05
CA ASN A 2 6.27 26.99 13.45
C ASN A 2 7.22 26.58 12.32
N PRO A 3 8.05 27.46 11.73
CA PRO A 3 8.93 27.15 10.59
C PRO A 3 9.97 26.06 10.88
N GLU A 4 10.38 25.88 12.13
CA GLU A 4 11.33 24.83 12.51
C GLU A 4 10.71 23.40 12.43
N CYS A 5 9.41 23.27 12.67
CA CYS A 5 8.70 21.99 12.52
C CYS A 5 8.66 21.55 11.05
N GLY A 6 8.51 22.50 10.12
CA GLY A 6 8.52 22.22 8.68
C GLY A 6 9.87 21.74 8.16
N LEU A 7 10.97 22.37 8.59
CA LEU A 7 12.33 21.98 8.15
C LEU A 7 12.75 20.60 8.68
N ARG A 8 12.37 20.26 9.91
CA ARG A 8 12.68 18.96 10.51
C ARG A 8 11.94 17.84 9.79
N GLU A 9 10.68 18.08 9.47
CA GLU A 9 9.85 17.14 8.74
C GLU A 9 10.35 16.97 7.29
N LEU A 10 10.70 18.03 6.60
CA LEU A 10 11.31 17.95 5.26
C LEU A 10 12.61 17.15 5.25
N LYS A 11 13.49 17.35 6.23
CA LYS A 11 14.72 16.57 6.38
C LYS A 11 14.40 15.09 6.63
N ARG A 12 13.41 14.80 7.49
CA ARG A 12 12.96 13.43 7.78
C ARG A 12 12.49 12.73 6.51
N ARG A 13 11.62 13.37 5.73
CA ARG A 13 11.11 12.87 4.44
C ARG A 13 12.23 12.64 3.43
N ARG A 14 13.13 13.60 3.29
CA ARG A 14 14.27 13.49 2.38
C ARG A 14 15.17 12.30 2.71
N THR A 15 15.51 12.11 3.99
CA THR A 15 16.32 10.97 4.44
C THR A 15 15.61 9.64 4.17
N ARG A 16 14.31 9.54 4.46
CA ARG A 16 13.53 8.34 4.19
C ARG A 16 13.55 7.99 2.70
N ARG A 17 13.31 8.98 1.84
CA ARG A 17 13.35 8.80 0.37
C ARG A 17 14.72 8.35 -0.13
N SER A 18 15.79 8.98 0.36
CA SER A 18 17.16 8.60 -0.01
C SER A 18 17.43 7.12 0.29
N ILE A 19 17.04 6.64 1.46
CA ILE A 19 17.20 5.23 1.84
C ILE A 19 16.35 4.31 0.95
N GLU A 20 15.09 4.66 0.70
CA GLU A 20 14.17 3.90 -0.15
C GLU A 20 14.69 3.80 -1.59
N ASP A 21 15.10 4.91 -2.17
CA ASP A 21 15.64 4.96 -3.54
C ASP A 21 16.93 4.15 -3.67
N ALA A 22 17.85 4.28 -2.72
CA ALA A 22 19.08 3.52 -2.67
C ALA A 22 18.81 2.01 -2.58
N ALA A 23 17.94 1.59 -1.63
CA ALA A 23 17.60 0.19 -1.45
C ALA A 23 17.01 -0.44 -2.72
N ILE A 24 16.01 0.20 -3.31
CA ILE A 24 15.31 -0.33 -4.49
C ILE A 24 16.23 -0.35 -5.70
N THR A 25 17.02 0.71 -5.93
CA THR A 25 17.89 0.81 -7.10
C THR A 25 19.04 -0.19 -7.02
N LEU A 26 19.73 -0.28 -5.86
CA LEU A 26 20.84 -1.22 -5.70
C LEU A 26 20.37 -2.68 -5.84
N ILE A 27 19.23 -3.02 -5.26
CA ILE A 27 18.72 -4.40 -5.29
C ILE A 27 18.20 -4.76 -6.67
N ALA A 28 17.59 -3.85 -7.40
CA ALA A 28 17.20 -4.08 -8.78
C ALA A 28 18.42 -4.30 -9.70
N ASP A 29 19.54 -3.62 -9.43
CA ASP A 29 20.76 -3.73 -10.21
C ASP A 29 21.60 -4.96 -9.88
N ARG A 30 21.76 -5.29 -8.59
CA ARG A 30 22.70 -6.31 -8.12
C ARG A 30 22.04 -7.60 -7.63
N GLY A 31 20.75 -7.58 -7.39
CA GLY A 31 20.02 -8.68 -6.74
C GLY A 31 19.88 -8.49 -5.22
N TYR A 32 18.85 -9.14 -4.67
CA TYR A 32 18.51 -8.98 -3.26
C TYR A 32 19.60 -9.50 -2.32
N ASP A 33 20.18 -10.66 -2.60
CA ASP A 33 21.14 -11.34 -1.70
C ASP A 33 22.51 -10.64 -1.71
N ASP A 34 22.85 -9.96 -2.79
CA ASP A 34 24.14 -9.29 -2.99
C ASP A 34 24.20 -7.85 -2.44
N VAL A 35 23.09 -7.35 -1.88
CA VAL A 35 23.00 -6.00 -1.30
C VAL A 35 22.80 -6.07 0.21
N THR A 36 23.68 -5.46 0.96
CA THR A 36 23.61 -5.35 2.43
C THR A 36 22.96 -4.04 2.88
N VAL A 37 22.57 -3.97 4.17
CA VAL A 37 22.12 -2.70 4.77
C VAL A 37 23.24 -1.66 4.75
N GLU A 38 24.46 -2.09 4.86
CA GLU A 38 25.67 -1.26 4.80
C GLU A 38 25.82 -0.60 3.42
N ASP A 39 25.59 -1.34 2.34
CA ASP A 39 25.62 -0.81 0.97
C ASP A 39 24.53 0.25 0.78
N ILE A 40 23.31 -0.02 1.26
CA ILE A 40 22.20 0.93 1.23
C ILE A 40 22.53 2.19 2.02
N CYS A 41 23.15 2.05 3.21
CA CYS A 41 23.57 3.18 4.02
C CYS A 41 24.64 4.02 3.32
N ALA A 42 25.60 3.39 2.67
CA ALA A 42 26.67 4.06 1.92
C ALA A 42 26.08 4.87 0.74
N GLU A 43 25.21 4.26 -0.05
CA GLU A 43 24.55 4.90 -1.18
C GLU A 43 23.64 6.06 -0.76
N ALA A 44 22.90 5.88 0.34
CA ALA A 44 21.99 6.90 0.88
C ALA A 44 22.72 7.98 1.71
N GLU A 45 24.03 7.87 1.90
CA GLU A 45 24.84 8.74 2.76
C GLU A 45 24.32 8.85 4.21
N VAL A 46 23.89 7.73 4.78
CA VAL A 46 23.37 7.68 6.15
C VAL A 46 24.09 6.67 7.02
N SER A 47 24.02 6.86 8.34
CA SER A 47 24.52 5.86 9.28
C SER A 47 23.55 4.67 9.37
N ARG A 48 24.08 3.49 9.75
CA ARG A 48 23.27 2.30 10.08
C ARG A 48 22.20 2.60 11.13
N ARG A 49 22.53 3.40 12.16
CA ARG A 49 21.56 3.87 13.15
C ARG A 49 20.44 4.70 12.51
N THR A 50 20.78 5.55 11.56
CA THR A 50 19.81 6.35 10.82
C THR A 50 18.89 5.44 10.01
N PHE A 51 19.44 4.44 9.30
CA PHE A 51 18.64 3.47 8.57
C PHE A 51 17.60 2.80 9.47
N PHE A 52 18.02 2.24 10.62
CA PHE A 52 17.11 1.54 11.54
C PHE A 52 16.12 2.45 12.28
N ASN A 53 16.31 3.77 12.26
CA ASN A 53 15.29 4.72 12.72
C ASN A 53 14.13 4.86 11.73
N TYR A 54 14.32 4.52 10.45
CA TYR A 54 13.30 4.65 9.40
C TYR A 54 12.75 3.30 8.93
N PHE A 55 13.56 2.26 8.91
CA PHE A 55 13.23 0.95 8.37
C PHE A 55 13.74 -0.15 9.28
N SER A 56 12.89 -1.12 9.59
CA SER A 56 13.26 -2.24 10.48
C SER A 56 14.11 -3.31 9.77
N SER A 57 14.10 -3.33 8.45
CA SER A 57 14.84 -4.31 7.63
C SER A 57 15.04 -3.78 6.20
N LYS A 58 15.84 -4.49 5.43
CA LYS A 58 16.03 -4.29 3.99
C LYS A 58 14.70 -4.45 3.24
N ASP A 59 13.90 -5.45 3.59
CA ASP A 59 12.57 -5.68 3.02
C ASP A 59 11.65 -4.50 3.26
N HIS A 60 11.67 -3.95 4.48
CA HIS A 60 10.87 -2.78 4.81
C HIS A 60 11.29 -1.55 4.00
N ALA A 61 12.58 -1.40 3.66
CA ALA A 61 13.05 -0.32 2.81
C ALA A 61 12.61 -0.49 1.34
N ILE A 62 12.51 -1.73 0.85
CA ILE A 62 12.04 -2.03 -0.51
C ILE A 62 10.53 -1.84 -0.63
N PHE A 63 9.77 -2.45 0.28
CA PHE A 63 8.31 -2.49 0.15
C PHE A 63 7.61 -1.25 0.70
N GLY A 64 8.28 -0.51 1.60
CA GLY A 64 7.67 0.62 2.28
C GLY A 64 6.40 0.19 3.02
N ARG A 65 5.31 0.93 2.80
CA ARG A 65 3.97 0.56 3.31
C ARG A 65 3.27 -0.51 2.45
N GLY A 66 3.90 -0.99 1.37
CA GLY A 66 3.31 -1.96 0.46
C GLY A 66 2.31 -1.32 -0.54
N MET A 67 1.81 -2.14 -1.50
CA MET A 67 0.77 -1.71 -2.44
C MET A 67 -0.60 -1.55 -1.76
N LEU A 68 -0.85 -2.34 -0.72
CA LEU A 68 -2.06 -2.29 0.09
C LEU A 68 -1.62 -2.07 1.54
N PHE A 69 -2.00 -0.95 2.11
CA PHE A 69 -1.71 -0.60 3.49
C PHE A 69 -2.99 -0.12 4.20
N PHE A 70 -3.20 -0.61 5.41
CA PHE A 70 -4.31 -0.21 6.27
C PHE A 70 -3.86 -0.32 7.73
N GLY A 71 -3.39 0.80 8.27
CA GLY A 71 -2.93 0.93 9.65
C GLY A 71 -3.95 1.67 10.53
N TYR A 72 -3.45 2.22 11.63
CA TYR A 72 -4.29 2.91 12.61
C TYR A 72 -4.95 4.18 12.04
N GLU A 73 -4.22 4.96 11.25
CA GLU A 73 -4.74 6.21 10.66
C GLU A 73 -5.83 5.90 9.64
N GLU A 74 -5.63 4.89 8.79
CA GLU A 74 -6.59 4.45 7.79
C GLU A 74 -7.85 3.84 8.46
N ALA A 75 -7.68 3.11 9.56
CA ALA A 75 -8.80 2.57 10.32
C ALA A 75 -9.63 3.68 10.99
N ALA A 76 -8.99 4.70 11.56
CA ALA A 76 -9.67 5.85 12.14
C ALA A 76 -10.43 6.67 11.07
N GLU A 77 -9.82 6.86 9.91
CA GLU A 77 -10.47 7.52 8.77
C GLU A 77 -11.66 6.69 8.25
N PHE A 78 -11.49 5.38 8.14
CA PHE A 78 -12.55 4.48 7.73
C PHE A 78 -13.75 4.60 8.68
N ALA A 79 -13.54 4.47 9.98
CA ALA A 79 -14.60 4.62 10.98
C ALA A 79 -15.32 5.99 10.89
N ALA A 80 -14.60 7.04 10.51
CA ALA A 80 -15.19 8.37 10.36
C ALA A 80 -15.93 8.58 9.01
N THR A 81 -15.66 7.77 7.99
CA THR A 81 -16.11 8.01 6.61
C THR A 81 -16.87 6.86 5.94
N ALA A 82 -16.96 5.70 6.58
CA ALA A 82 -17.66 4.52 6.06
C ALA A 82 -19.15 4.84 5.79
N GLY A 83 -19.85 5.39 6.78
CA GLY A 83 -21.24 5.83 6.62
C GLY A 83 -22.11 4.71 6.04
N ASN A 84 -22.82 5.02 4.95
CA ASN A 84 -23.68 4.07 4.25
C ASN A 84 -22.98 3.24 3.16
N ASP A 85 -21.67 3.39 2.99
CA ASP A 85 -20.91 2.71 1.93
C ASP A 85 -19.50 2.28 2.39
N PRO A 86 -19.41 1.23 3.23
CA PRO A 86 -18.13 0.71 3.73
C PRO A 86 -17.16 0.31 2.60
N LEU A 87 -17.67 -0.34 1.54
CA LEU A 87 -16.85 -0.73 0.39
C LEU A 87 -16.28 0.50 -0.33
N GLY A 88 -17.09 1.51 -0.59
CA GLY A 88 -16.64 2.74 -1.22
C GLY A 88 -15.67 3.53 -0.35
N ALA A 89 -15.83 3.51 0.97
CA ALA A 89 -14.87 4.13 1.90
C ALA A 89 -13.50 3.44 1.84
N LEU A 90 -13.46 2.11 1.89
CA LEU A 90 -12.23 1.34 1.73
C LEU A 90 -11.57 1.60 0.37
N LEU A 91 -12.34 1.61 -0.72
CA LEU A 91 -11.83 1.93 -2.05
C LEU A 91 -11.14 3.31 -2.07
N ARG A 92 -11.79 4.34 -1.52
CA ARG A 92 -11.21 5.69 -1.45
C ARG A 92 -9.90 5.72 -0.67
N ILE A 93 -9.84 5.04 0.47
CA ILE A 93 -8.64 4.97 1.32
C ILE A 93 -7.50 4.25 0.58
N VAL A 94 -7.80 3.10 -0.02
CA VAL A 94 -6.83 2.28 -0.76
C VAL A 94 -6.34 3.01 -2.01
N GLU A 95 -7.23 3.59 -2.81
CA GLU A 95 -6.88 4.36 -4.01
C GLU A 95 -6.00 5.54 -3.66
N ARG A 96 -6.32 6.27 -2.60
CA ARG A 96 -5.48 7.37 -2.14
C ARG A 96 -4.08 6.88 -1.75
N GLY A 97 -3.97 5.75 -1.06
CA GLY A 97 -2.68 5.16 -0.69
C GLY A 97 -1.85 4.70 -1.87
N ILE A 98 -2.51 4.27 -2.97
CA ILE A 98 -1.87 3.78 -4.19
C ILE A 98 -1.58 4.91 -5.18
N VAL A 99 -2.56 5.79 -5.41
CA VAL A 99 -2.52 6.84 -6.44
C VAL A 99 -1.85 8.10 -5.91
N LYS A 100 -2.13 8.48 -4.67
CA LYS A 100 -1.38 9.57 -4.05
C LYS A 100 -0.02 9.02 -3.60
N PRO A 101 1.05 9.54 -4.18
CA PRO A 101 2.35 9.49 -3.52
C PRO A 101 2.13 9.85 -2.05
N SER A 102 2.82 9.17 -1.15
CA SER A 102 2.74 9.56 0.26
C SER A 102 2.88 11.07 0.33
N THR A 103 2.18 11.73 1.25
CA THR A 103 2.36 13.16 1.54
C THR A 103 3.83 13.51 1.79
N GLU A 104 4.68 12.50 1.96
CA GLU A 104 6.13 12.56 2.05
C GLU A 104 6.81 13.03 0.76
N ASP A 105 6.13 12.91 -0.40
CA ASP A 105 6.66 13.30 -1.73
C ASP A 105 6.00 14.57 -2.30
N ASP A 106 5.13 15.25 -1.55
CA ASP A 106 4.43 16.46 -2.02
C ASP A 106 5.36 17.62 -2.39
N ASP A 107 6.59 17.61 -1.90
CA ASP A 107 7.63 18.58 -2.19
C ASP A 107 8.47 18.25 -3.44
N LEU A 108 8.20 17.12 -4.12
CA LEU A 108 8.94 16.71 -5.32
C LEU A 108 8.21 17.11 -6.60
N PRO A 109 8.87 17.84 -7.51
CA PRO A 109 8.30 18.17 -8.83
C PRO A 109 8.04 16.92 -9.68
N ASP A 110 8.90 15.89 -9.57
CA ASP A 110 8.88 14.68 -10.40
C ASP A 110 8.29 13.45 -9.67
N ARG A 111 7.46 13.68 -8.65
CA ARG A 111 6.93 12.61 -7.79
C ARG A 111 6.26 11.46 -8.56
N ALA A 112 5.50 11.77 -9.60
CA ALA A 112 4.79 10.77 -10.40
C ALA A 112 5.77 9.85 -11.16
N GLU A 113 6.83 10.41 -11.73
CA GLU A 113 7.88 9.67 -12.43
C GLU A 113 8.67 8.79 -11.46
N ARG A 114 9.10 9.36 -10.32
CA ARG A 114 9.75 8.59 -9.24
C ARG A 114 8.89 7.40 -8.82
N HIS A 115 7.60 7.60 -8.61
CA HIS A 115 6.67 6.54 -8.20
C HIS A 115 6.55 5.44 -9.27
N ARG A 116 6.40 5.80 -10.54
CA ARG A 116 6.36 4.83 -11.65
C ARG A 116 7.65 4.02 -11.71
N ARG A 117 8.80 4.67 -11.61
CA ARG A 117 10.12 4.02 -11.60
C ARG A 117 10.24 3.04 -10.44
N LEU A 118 9.98 3.47 -9.21
CA LEU A 118 10.11 2.61 -8.03
C LEU A 118 9.15 1.42 -8.05
N ARG A 119 7.92 1.59 -8.55
CA ARG A 119 6.98 0.48 -8.71
C ARG A 119 7.47 -0.55 -9.72
N ARG A 120 8.00 -0.12 -10.85
CA ARG A 120 8.58 -1.03 -11.84
C ARG A 120 9.72 -1.83 -11.23
N LEU A 121 10.68 -1.17 -10.59
CA LEU A 121 11.82 -1.82 -9.96
C LEU A 121 11.41 -2.79 -8.85
N ARG A 122 10.45 -2.42 -8.00
CA ARG A 122 9.90 -3.34 -6.97
C ARG A 122 9.31 -4.60 -7.59
N ARG A 123 8.60 -4.46 -8.70
CA ARG A 123 8.04 -5.62 -9.41
C ARG A 123 9.15 -6.52 -9.94
N GLU A 124 10.17 -5.96 -10.55
CA GLU A 124 11.34 -6.70 -11.03
C GLU A 124 12.02 -7.46 -9.88
N ILE A 125 12.24 -6.81 -8.74
CA ILE A 125 12.80 -7.42 -7.52
C ILE A 125 11.92 -8.59 -7.03
N ILE A 126 10.60 -8.40 -6.93
CA ILE A 126 9.67 -9.44 -6.47
C ILE A 126 9.71 -10.65 -7.40
N HIS A 127 9.73 -10.44 -8.71
CA HIS A 127 9.81 -11.54 -9.69
C HIS A 127 11.15 -12.28 -9.66
N ALA A 128 12.25 -11.56 -9.42
CA ALA A 128 13.59 -12.14 -9.35
C ALA A 128 13.86 -12.86 -8.01
N THR A 129 13.07 -12.60 -6.97
CA THR A 129 13.37 -13.02 -5.59
C THR A 129 12.16 -13.71 -4.95
N PRO A 130 11.98 -15.04 -5.16
CA PRO A 130 10.76 -15.77 -4.74
C PRO A 130 10.42 -15.67 -3.25
N HIS A 131 11.40 -15.62 -2.34
CA HIS A 131 11.14 -15.49 -0.91
C HIS A 131 10.53 -14.13 -0.52
N MET A 132 10.72 -13.10 -1.34
CA MET A 132 10.09 -11.78 -1.13
C MET A 132 8.59 -11.81 -1.37
N LEU A 133 8.09 -12.75 -2.17
CA LEU A 133 6.65 -12.99 -2.29
C LEU A 133 6.07 -13.38 -0.93
N THR A 134 6.75 -14.25 -0.19
CA THR A 134 6.30 -14.68 1.14
C THR A 134 6.33 -13.52 2.15
N ALA A 135 7.37 -12.70 2.15
CA ALA A 135 7.47 -11.52 3.02
C ALA A 135 6.37 -10.48 2.69
N SER A 136 6.12 -10.24 1.41
CA SER A 136 5.03 -9.40 0.94
C SER A 136 3.66 -9.92 1.37
N MET A 137 3.43 -11.23 1.25
CA MET A 137 2.18 -11.89 1.68
C MET A 137 1.96 -11.76 3.19
N THR A 138 3.01 -11.85 4.01
CA THR A 138 2.91 -11.70 5.47
C THR A 138 2.54 -10.27 5.86
N SER A 139 3.13 -9.27 5.22
CA SER A 139 2.79 -7.87 5.42
C SER A 139 1.34 -7.57 5.00
N GLN A 140 0.91 -8.13 3.87
CA GLN A 140 -0.47 -8.04 3.39
C GLN A 140 -1.45 -8.72 4.33
N ALA A 141 -1.11 -9.86 4.93
CA ALA A 141 -2.00 -10.56 5.86
C ALA A 141 -2.36 -9.70 7.07
N THR A 142 -1.43 -8.90 7.61
CA THR A 142 -1.71 -7.97 8.69
C THR A 142 -2.63 -6.83 8.24
N THR A 143 -2.35 -6.23 7.09
CA THR A 143 -3.20 -5.20 6.48
C THR A 143 -4.63 -5.70 6.24
N LEU A 144 -4.79 -6.88 5.63
CA LEU A 144 -6.09 -7.48 5.36
C LEU A 144 -6.85 -7.81 6.65
N ARG A 145 -6.15 -8.26 7.68
CA ARG A 145 -6.76 -8.50 9.00
C ARG A 145 -7.29 -7.21 9.60
N ASN A 146 -6.49 -6.14 9.59
CA ASN A 146 -6.90 -4.85 10.12
C ASN A 146 -8.12 -4.30 9.36
N MET A 147 -8.11 -4.38 8.01
CA MET A 147 -9.26 -3.98 7.19
C MET A 147 -10.51 -4.78 7.54
N ARG A 148 -10.38 -6.12 7.61
CA ARG A 148 -11.50 -7.01 7.95
C ARG A 148 -12.06 -6.67 9.33
N THR A 149 -11.22 -6.51 10.35
CA THR A 149 -11.66 -6.16 11.70
C THR A 149 -12.42 -4.84 11.71
N ALA A 150 -11.82 -3.77 11.14
CA ALA A 150 -12.48 -2.46 11.08
C ALA A 150 -13.82 -2.51 10.33
N THR A 151 -13.88 -3.28 9.23
CA THR A 151 -15.12 -3.44 8.46
C THR A 151 -16.17 -4.23 9.23
N ALA A 152 -15.80 -5.31 9.92
CA ALA A 152 -16.73 -6.10 10.74
C ALA A 152 -17.32 -5.29 11.90
N ASP A 153 -16.48 -4.47 12.55
CA ASP A 153 -16.90 -3.57 13.63
C ASP A 153 -17.88 -2.51 13.11
N ASP A 154 -17.64 -1.95 11.93
CA ASP A 154 -18.54 -0.99 11.29
C ASP A 154 -19.88 -1.61 10.91
N LEU A 155 -19.87 -2.80 10.29
CA LEU A 155 -21.09 -3.55 9.94
C LEU A 155 -21.89 -3.97 11.18
N ALA A 156 -21.23 -4.22 12.31
CA ALA A 156 -21.89 -4.51 13.58
C ALA A 156 -22.56 -3.26 14.18
N ALA A 157 -21.92 -2.10 14.04
CA ALA A 157 -22.45 -0.82 14.51
C ALA A 157 -23.57 -0.28 13.60
N HIS A 158 -23.56 -0.62 12.31
CA HIS A 158 -24.48 -0.13 11.29
C HIS A 158 -25.09 -1.27 10.47
N PRO A 159 -25.98 -2.11 11.07
CA PRO A 159 -26.53 -3.28 10.37
C PRO A 159 -27.38 -2.93 9.14
N GLU A 160 -27.86 -1.67 9.04
CA GLU A 160 -28.65 -1.18 7.92
C GLU A 160 -27.85 -1.00 6.62
N VAL A 161 -26.51 -0.94 6.70
CA VAL A 161 -25.64 -0.79 5.51
C VAL A 161 -25.23 -2.12 4.90
N ARG A 162 -25.54 -3.23 5.56
CA ARG A 162 -25.18 -4.57 5.13
C ARG A 162 -25.87 -4.93 3.80
N ARG A 163 -25.08 -5.53 2.91
CA ARG A 163 -25.55 -5.95 1.57
C ARG A 163 -25.75 -7.45 1.46
N ALA A 164 -25.21 -8.21 2.41
CA ALA A 164 -25.33 -9.65 2.51
C ALA A 164 -25.77 -10.04 3.96
N PRO A 165 -27.04 -9.74 4.34
CA PRO A 165 -27.51 -9.95 5.70
C PRO A 165 -27.58 -11.44 6.11
N GLU A 166 -27.51 -12.36 5.16
CA GLU A 166 -27.43 -13.81 5.35
C GLU A 166 -26.04 -14.26 5.85
N LEU A 167 -25.01 -13.46 5.65
CA LEU A 167 -23.66 -13.71 6.18
C LEU A 167 -23.52 -13.12 7.58
N SER A 168 -22.59 -13.60 8.38
CA SER A 168 -22.15 -12.89 9.57
C SER A 168 -21.41 -11.60 9.21
N ASN A 169 -21.28 -10.65 10.15
CA ASN A 169 -20.51 -9.40 9.92
C ASN A 169 -19.08 -9.69 9.49
N ASP A 170 -18.46 -10.70 10.07
CA ASP A 170 -17.09 -11.09 9.78
C ASP A 170 -16.94 -11.75 8.39
N GLU A 171 -17.93 -12.53 7.96
CA GLU A 171 -17.95 -13.11 6.60
C GLU A 171 -18.19 -12.04 5.54
N GLU A 172 -19.11 -11.11 5.77
CA GLU A 172 -19.33 -9.99 4.85
C GLU A 172 -18.11 -9.07 4.79
N ALA A 173 -17.46 -8.77 5.93
CA ALA A 173 -16.21 -8.02 5.98
C ALA A 173 -15.08 -8.75 5.25
N ALA A 174 -14.99 -10.08 5.36
CA ALA A 174 -14.03 -10.88 4.63
C ALA A 174 -14.26 -10.80 3.12
N LEU A 175 -15.52 -10.84 2.66
CA LEU A 175 -15.88 -10.69 1.25
C LEU A 175 -15.49 -9.30 0.71
N ILE A 176 -15.83 -8.24 1.43
CA ILE A 176 -15.46 -6.87 1.08
C ILE A 176 -13.94 -6.72 0.97
N THR A 177 -13.21 -7.24 1.95
CA THR A 177 -11.74 -7.19 1.98
C THR A 177 -11.12 -8.00 0.83
N ALA A 178 -11.70 -9.16 0.49
CA ALA A 178 -11.26 -9.96 -0.66
C ALA A 178 -11.46 -9.22 -1.99
N LEU A 179 -12.61 -8.58 -2.18
CA LEU A 179 -12.88 -7.76 -3.38
C LEU A 179 -11.86 -6.63 -3.52
N ILE A 180 -11.54 -5.93 -2.45
CA ILE A 180 -10.50 -4.88 -2.47
C ILE A 180 -9.14 -5.47 -2.85
N ARG A 181 -8.73 -6.57 -2.23
CA ARG A 181 -7.45 -7.25 -2.52
C ARG A 181 -7.33 -7.63 -3.98
N GLU A 182 -8.33 -8.33 -4.51
CA GLU A 182 -8.31 -8.79 -5.92
C GLU A 182 -8.33 -7.60 -6.89
N SER A 183 -9.05 -6.53 -6.56
CA SER A 183 -9.09 -5.32 -7.37
C SER A 183 -7.73 -4.63 -7.44
N VAL A 184 -7.00 -4.56 -6.32
CA VAL A 184 -5.63 -4.04 -6.28
C VAL A 184 -4.69 -4.91 -7.12
N TRP A 185 -4.78 -6.24 -6.97
CA TRP A 185 -3.99 -7.19 -7.76
C TRP A 185 -4.26 -7.08 -9.26
N PHE A 186 -5.52 -7.02 -9.64
CA PHE A 186 -5.91 -6.92 -11.04
C PHE A 186 -5.48 -5.58 -11.66
N ALA A 187 -5.64 -4.47 -10.93
CA ALA A 187 -5.14 -3.17 -11.36
C ALA A 187 -3.61 -3.17 -11.51
N ALA A 188 -2.90 -3.82 -10.58
CA ALA A 188 -1.44 -3.97 -10.65
C ALA A 188 -1.00 -4.79 -11.87
N SER A 189 -1.72 -5.87 -12.20
CA SER A 189 -1.40 -6.72 -13.35
C SER A 189 -1.54 -6.00 -14.70
N LYS A 190 -2.45 -5.01 -14.78
CA LYS A 190 -2.64 -4.16 -15.96
C LYS A 190 -1.67 -2.97 -16.04
N ASP A 191 -0.75 -2.84 -15.11
CA ASP A 191 0.13 -1.67 -14.97
C ASP A 191 -0.62 -0.33 -14.81
N SER A 192 -1.88 -0.40 -14.37
CA SER A 192 -2.78 0.75 -14.27
C SER A 192 -2.60 1.55 -12.98
N LEU A 193 -1.88 1.03 -11.98
CA LEU A 193 -1.67 1.72 -10.72
C LEU A 193 -0.83 2.97 -10.92
N GLY A 194 -1.40 4.11 -10.51
CA GLY A 194 -0.77 5.43 -10.59
C GLY A 194 -0.89 6.15 -11.94
N ILE A 195 -1.83 5.72 -12.76
CA ILE A 195 -2.40 6.49 -13.86
C ILE A 195 -3.54 7.35 -13.27
N ASP A 196 -3.81 8.48 -13.88
CA ASP A 196 -4.96 9.31 -13.49
C ASP A 196 -6.26 8.50 -13.56
N GLY A 197 -7.12 8.63 -12.55
CA GLY A 197 -8.37 7.89 -12.46
C GLY A 197 -8.50 7.09 -11.15
N ASN A 198 -9.38 6.12 -11.15
CA ASN A 198 -9.68 5.23 -10.03
C ASN A 198 -9.38 3.76 -10.38
N PRO A 199 -8.11 3.40 -10.59
CA PRO A 199 -7.74 2.10 -11.17
C PRO A 199 -8.22 0.89 -10.36
N VAL A 200 -8.33 1.01 -9.03
CA VAL A 200 -8.82 -0.07 -8.17
C VAL A 200 -10.33 -0.22 -8.31
N ARG A 201 -11.06 0.90 -8.39
CA ARG A 201 -12.51 0.90 -8.61
C ARG A 201 -12.86 0.34 -10.00
N ASP A 202 -12.11 0.73 -11.02
CA ASP A 202 -12.29 0.24 -12.39
C ASP A 202 -12.02 -1.27 -12.48
N ALA A 203 -10.98 -1.74 -11.75
CA ALA A 203 -10.69 -3.15 -11.60
C ALA A 203 -11.81 -3.90 -10.88
N LEU A 204 -12.35 -3.36 -9.79
CA LEU A 204 -13.50 -3.94 -9.08
C LEU A 204 -14.73 -4.04 -9.99
N THR A 205 -15.04 -3.00 -10.73
CA THR A 205 -16.15 -3.00 -11.70
C THR A 205 -15.95 -4.11 -12.73
N THR A 206 -14.75 -4.24 -13.28
CA THR A 206 -14.42 -5.30 -14.23
C THR A 206 -14.61 -6.70 -13.64
N ILE A 207 -14.16 -6.94 -12.39
CA ILE A 207 -14.32 -8.21 -11.69
C ILE A 207 -15.82 -8.55 -11.50
N ILE A 208 -16.60 -7.56 -11.03
CA ILE A 208 -18.03 -7.73 -10.80
C ILE A 208 -18.77 -8.01 -12.11
N ASP A 209 -18.47 -7.26 -13.17
CA ASP A 209 -19.14 -7.45 -14.46
C ASP A 209 -18.77 -8.81 -15.07
N TYR A 210 -17.49 -9.20 -15.02
CA TYR A 210 -17.07 -10.53 -15.46
C TYR A 210 -17.80 -11.65 -14.69
N SER A 211 -17.98 -11.50 -13.38
CA SER A 211 -18.65 -12.50 -12.57
C SER A 211 -20.14 -12.70 -12.92
N LYS A 212 -20.82 -11.69 -13.48
CA LYS A 212 -22.20 -11.79 -13.93
C LYS A 212 -22.35 -12.60 -15.22
N GLU A 213 -21.29 -12.67 -16.02
CA GLU A 213 -21.25 -13.42 -17.28
C GLU A 213 -20.95 -14.92 -17.07
N LEU A 214 -20.58 -15.31 -15.80
CA LEU A 214 -20.34 -16.71 -15.49
C LEU A 214 -21.67 -17.46 -15.28
N GLU A 215 -21.96 -18.42 -16.13
CA GLU A 215 -23.04 -19.38 -15.92
C GLU A 215 -22.56 -20.48 -14.95
N TRP A 216 -23.26 -20.66 -13.82
CA TRP A 216 -22.97 -21.67 -12.80
C TRP A 216 -23.95 -22.85 -12.91
#